data_f4aa6a000acc4200e98af9b298eb73f8
#
_entry.id   f4aa6a000acc4200e98af9b298eb73f8
#
_cell.length_a   1.000
_cell.length_b   1.000
_cell.length_c   1.000
_cell.angle_alpha   90.00
_cell.angle_beta   90.00
_cell.angle_gamma   90.00
#
_symmetry.space_group_name_H-M   'P 1'
#
loop_
_entity.id
_entity.type
_entity.pdbx_description
1 polymer ?
#
loop_
_entity_poly.entity_id
_entity_poly.type
_entity_poly.pdbx_seq_one_letter_code
_entity_poly.pdbx_strand_id
1 'polypeptide(L)'
;MIKTVKKIPDFNRRLLAKQVNELFVFAPAAVAFSFVGSIATVVVFYDTGELQKGLFWFLLATLVMFFRAVVALGYRHQSTPVARPETWARLMIAGNFFAGIQWGLLGTVLFPAEHNYRELFTVLVLASYVAGSITAFSPVKWAHLALAVPASVPPAIYIFFMRDGMNWLGGGMALFLIFCVLYFSFKQHQIVVCRLKVELENEELLAQSLESNSTLSHSNNELKNRTQYEQRAKIQAMTRAELLGAHVSNTLLPIAECDRNLNVLEWNAAAEATLGYRHKDVRGQHLTSLLLPAENQLAGKPAIEKLVRENCATTIEMPLQTSRGLRIPMHLFFTPIQAADGIPGRIAVIMTKA
;
A
#
# COMPACT_ATOMS: atom_id res chain seq x y z
N MET A 1 -10.77 -15.02 5.25
CA MET A 1 -9.88 -15.99 4.58
C MET A 1 -8.48 -15.38 4.54
N ILE A 2 -7.69 -15.64 5.57
CA ILE A 2 -6.32 -15.10 5.73
C ILE A 2 -5.45 -15.88 4.74
N LYS A 3 -5.07 -15.25 3.63
CA LYS A 3 -4.07 -15.79 2.71
C LYS A 3 -2.78 -15.96 3.51
N THR A 4 -2.41 -17.21 3.77
CA THR A 4 -1.10 -17.60 4.26
C THR A 4 -0.04 -16.86 3.46
N VAL A 5 0.65 -15.92 4.11
CA VAL A 5 1.79 -15.21 3.55
C VAL A 5 2.78 -16.29 3.11
N LYS A 6 2.94 -16.44 1.81
CA LYS A 6 3.93 -17.30 1.18
C LYS A 6 5.27 -16.90 1.79
N LYS A 7 5.84 -17.75 2.64
CA LYS A 7 7.15 -17.55 3.29
C LYS A 7 8.16 -17.32 2.17
N ILE A 8 8.51 -16.05 1.95
CA ILE A 8 9.37 -15.62 0.84
C ILE A 8 10.76 -16.18 1.14
N PRO A 9 11.33 -17.05 0.28
CA PRO A 9 12.71 -17.53 0.43
C PRO A 9 13.73 -16.38 0.47
N ASP A 10 13.29 -15.19 0.12
CA ASP A 10 14.05 -13.96 0.00
C ASP A 10 14.23 -13.18 1.32
N PHE A 11 13.36 -13.36 2.34
CA PHE A 11 13.42 -12.58 3.58
C PHE A 11 14.74 -12.78 4.35
N ASN A 12 15.17 -14.02 4.55
CA ASN A 12 16.42 -14.31 5.25
C ASN A 12 17.64 -13.78 4.47
N ARG A 13 17.58 -13.81 3.14
CA ARG A 13 18.63 -13.27 2.30
C ARG A 13 18.67 -11.74 2.34
N ARG A 14 17.52 -11.09 2.29
CA ARG A 14 17.39 -9.64 2.46
C ARG A 14 17.86 -9.18 3.84
N LEU A 15 17.51 -9.93 4.90
CA LEU A 15 17.97 -9.67 6.25
C LEU A 15 19.50 -9.78 6.32
N LEU A 16 20.08 -10.85 5.77
CA LEU A 16 21.55 -11.02 5.73
C LEU A 16 22.20 -9.89 4.92
N ALA A 17 21.61 -9.48 3.82
CA ALA A 17 22.14 -8.36 3.04
C ALA A 17 22.16 -7.05 3.83
N LYS A 18 21.11 -6.74 4.61
CA LYS A 18 21.09 -5.59 5.52
C LYS A 18 22.12 -5.72 6.63
N GLN A 19 22.26 -6.91 7.25
CA GLN A 19 23.28 -7.17 8.25
C GLN A 19 24.70 -6.93 7.71
N VAL A 20 24.98 -7.40 6.49
CA VAL A 20 26.25 -7.18 5.82
C VAL A 20 26.48 -5.71 5.51
N ASN A 21 25.46 -5.00 5.06
CA ASN A 21 25.55 -3.57 4.80
C ASN A 21 25.92 -2.79 6.08
N GLU A 22 25.24 -3.05 7.19
CA GLU A 22 25.56 -2.45 8.49
C GLU A 22 27.00 -2.75 8.90
N LEU A 23 27.47 -3.98 8.69
CA LEU A 23 28.84 -4.39 8.97
C LEU A 23 29.86 -3.54 8.18
N PHE A 24 29.62 -3.29 6.90
CA PHE A 24 30.52 -2.52 6.05
C PHE A 24 30.45 -1.00 6.27
N VAL A 25 29.38 -0.49 6.86
CA VAL A 25 29.29 0.92 7.28
C VAL A 25 30.37 1.25 8.30
N PHE A 26 30.60 0.35 9.27
CA PHE A 26 31.59 0.56 10.33
C PHE A 26 33.02 0.09 9.99
N ALA A 27 33.19 -0.63 8.87
CA ALA A 27 34.50 -1.17 8.50
C ALA A 27 35.62 -0.12 8.38
N PRO A 28 35.44 1.09 7.81
CA PRO A 28 36.49 2.10 7.76
C PRO A 28 36.91 2.61 9.14
N ALA A 29 35.94 2.82 10.04
CA ALA A 29 36.23 3.25 11.41
C ALA A 29 37.02 2.18 12.18
N ALA A 30 36.67 0.91 11.98
CA ALA A 30 37.40 -0.19 12.59
C ALA A 30 38.84 -0.30 12.08
N VAL A 31 39.09 -0.06 10.78
CA VAL A 31 40.46 -0.01 10.22
C VAL A 31 41.24 1.17 10.80
N ALA A 32 40.65 2.36 10.85
CA ALA A 32 41.26 3.56 11.41
C ALA A 32 41.63 3.37 12.89
N PHE A 33 40.73 2.77 13.69
CA PHE A 33 40.99 2.48 15.09
C PHE A 33 42.13 1.47 15.26
N SER A 34 42.17 0.40 14.44
CA SER A 34 43.26 -0.57 14.41
C SER A 34 44.58 0.09 14.06
N PHE A 35 44.61 1.06 13.14
CA PHE A 35 45.83 1.79 12.74
C PHE A 35 46.36 2.64 13.89
N VAL A 36 45.51 3.40 14.57
CA VAL A 36 45.91 4.21 15.73
C VAL A 36 46.45 3.33 16.85
N GLY A 37 45.75 2.23 17.15
CA GLY A 37 46.23 1.26 18.16
C GLY A 37 47.55 0.62 17.77
N SER A 38 47.81 0.37 16.50
CA SER A 38 49.08 -0.17 16.01
C SER A 38 50.25 0.82 16.18
N ILE A 39 50.01 2.10 15.91
CA ILE A 39 51.05 3.12 16.18
C ILE A 39 51.34 3.22 17.66
N ALA A 40 50.34 3.27 18.53
CA ALA A 40 50.53 3.32 19.98
C ALA A 40 51.34 2.13 20.49
N THR A 41 51.09 0.95 19.93
CA THR A 41 51.86 -0.27 20.28
C THR A 41 53.33 -0.16 19.88
N VAL A 42 53.65 0.36 18.69
CA VAL A 42 55.05 0.58 18.24
C VAL A 42 55.79 1.54 19.17
N VAL A 43 55.11 2.61 19.62
CA VAL A 43 55.70 3.56 20.59
C VAL A 43 56.09 2.86 21.90
N VAL A 44 55.26 1.95 22.40
CA VAL A 44 55.57 1.17 23.60
C VAL A 44 56.76 0.26 23.37
N PHE A 45 56.86 -0.41 22.22
CA PHE A 45 57.99 -1.26 21.88
C PHE A 45 59.30 -0.46 21.67
N TYR A 46 59.22 0.77 21.16
CA TYR A 46 60.35 1.67 21.02
C TYR A 46 60.97 1.99 22.41
N ASP A 47 60.12 2.32 23.36
CA ASP A 47 60.51 2.65 24.73
C ASP A 47 61.10 1.46 25.49
N THR A 48 60.80 0.21 25.08
CA THR A 48 61.38 -1.02 25.66
C THR A 48 62.75 -1.42 25.12
N GLY A 49 63.22 -0.79 24.04
CA GLY A 49 64.39 -1.26 23.28
C GLY A 49 64.10 -2.47 22.40
N GLU A 50 62.86 -2.95 22.34
CA GLU A 50 62.41 -4.09 21.52
C GLU A 50 61.78 -3.66 20.20
N LEU A 51 62.29 -2.58 19.60
CA LEU A 51 61.73 -1.97 18.38
C LEU A 51 61.53 -2.98 17.23
N GLN A 52 62.41 -3.98 17.10
CA GLN A 52 62.30 -4.98 16.06
C GLN A 52 61.00 -5.82 16.18
N LYS A 53 60.59 -6.18 17.41
CA LYS A 53 59.34 -6.89 17.66
C LYS A 53 58.15 -5.99 17.35
N GLY A 54 58.21 -4.70 17.72
CA GLY A 54 57.17 -3.73 17.40
C GLY A 54 57.01 -3.50 15.90
N LEU A 55 58.10 -3.38 15.14
CA LEU A 55 58.07 -3.24 13.70
C LEU A 55 57.53 -4.48 13.00
N PHE A 56 57.90 -5.69 13.43
CA PHE A 56 57.36 -6.95 12.92
C PHE A 56 55.84 -7.00 13.12
N TRP A 57 55.40 -6.70 14.34
CA TRP A 57 53.98 -6.68 14.65
C TRP A 57 53.20 -5.61 13.83
N PHE A 58 53.80 -4.42 13.66
CA PHE A 58 53.21 -3.36 12.84
C PHE A 58 53.09 -3.76 11.36
N LEU A 59 54.10 -4.45 10.81
CA LEU A 59 54.03 -4.99 9.46
C LEU A 59 52.86 -5.97 9.31
N LEU A 60 52.69 -6.91 10.25
CA LEU A 60 51.60 -7.85 10.28
C LEU A 60 50.26 -7.14 10.40
N ALA A 61 50.13 -6.13 11.27
CA ALA A 61 48.96 -5.31 11.44
C ALA A 61 48.59 -4.58 10.12
N THR A 62 49.58 -4.01 9.46
CA THR A 62 49.42 -3.30 8.18
C THR A 62 48.91 -4.25 7.10
N LEU A 63 49.42 -5.48 7.02
CA LEU A 63 48.96 -6.50 6.06
C LEU A 63 47.47 -6.87 6.28
N VAL A 64 47.09 -7.10 7.54
CA VAL A 64 45.72 -7.41 7.92
C VAL A 64 44.78 -6.23 7.62
N MET A 65 45.21 -5.01 7.96
CA MET A 65 44.45 -3.80 7.66
C MET A 65 44.27 -3.59 6.16
N PHE A 66 45.32 -3.81 5.36
CA PHE A 66 45.28 -3.73 3.90
C PHE A 66 44.25 -4.72 3.33
N PHE A 67 44.28 -5.98 3.76
CA PHE A 67 43.30 -6.97 3.34
C PHE A 67 41.87 -6.52 3.67
N ARG A 68 41.62 -6.05 4.88
CA ARG A 68 40.30 -5.56 5.31
C ARG A 68 39.85 -4.31 4.51
N ALA A 69 40.79 -3.41 4.22
CA ALA A 69 40.51 -2.24 3.41
C ALA A 69 40.14 -2.62 1.96
N VAL A 70 40.86 -3.57 1.35
CA VAL A 70 40.55 -4.08 0.00
C VAL A 70 39.15 -4.72 -0.02
N VAL A 71 38.82 -5.53 0.98
CA VAL A 71 37.49 -6.12 1.10
C VAL A 71 36.41 -5.04 1.26
N ALA A 72 36.63 -4.02 2.08
CA ALA A 72 35.70 -2.93 2.29
C ALA A 72 35.51 -2.07 1.03
N LEU A 73 36.58 -1.76 0.32
CA LEU A 73 36.53 -1.03 -0.96
C LEU A 73 35.84 -1.86 -2.03
N GLY A 74 36.15 -3.16 -2.14
CA GLY A 74 35.50 -4.07 -3.07
C GLY A 74 33.98 -4.13 -2.86
N TYR A 75 33.53 -4.14 -1.60
CA TYR A 75 32.10 -4.07 -1.26
C TYR A 75 31.45 -2.77 -1.73
N ARG A 76 32.12 -1.61 -1.53
CA ARG A 76 31.60 -0.29 -1.90
C ARG A 76 31.51 -0.08 -3.41
N HIS A 77 32.40 -0.69 -4.19
CA HIS A 77 32.41 -0.58 -5.65
C HIS A 77 31.43 -1.49 -6.37
N GLN A 78 30.70 -2.32 -5.64
CA GLN A 78 29.68 -3.16 -6.25
C GLN A 78 28.43 -2.38 -6.65
N SER A 79 28.02 -2.52 -7.92
CA SER A 79 26.77 -1.93 -8.44
C SER A 79 25.51 -2.57 -7.86
N THR A 80 25.60 -3.78 -7.28
CA THR A 80 24.48 -4.50 -6.65
C THR A 80 24.93 -5.16 -5.35
N PRO A 81 24.87 -4.44 -4.22
CA PRO A 81 25.35 -4.96 -2.91
C PRO A 81 24.68 -6.25 -2.45
N VAL A 82 23.50 -6.56 -2.98
CA VAL A 82 22.62 -7.65 -2.52
C VAL A 82 22.91 -8.98 -3.24
N ALA A 83 23.75 -8.99 -4.29
CA ALA A 83 23.88 -10.17 -5.14
C ALA A 83 24.50 -11.40 -4.44
N ARG A 84 25.44 -11.22 -3.49
CA ARG A 84 26.11 -12.30 -2.77
C ARG A 84 26.46 -11.93 -1.33
N PRO A 85 25.49 -11.72 -0.44
CA PRO A 85 25.74 -11.29 0.94
C PRO A 85 26.57 -12.32 1.73
N GLU A 86 26.41 -13.62 1.44
CA GLU A 86 27.14 -14.68 2.11
C GLU A 86 28.66 -14.60 1.85
N THR A 87 29.05 -14.28 0.63
CA THR A 87 30.47 -14.14 0.25
C THR A 87 31.10 -12.97 0.99
N TRP A 88 30.45 -11.84 1.06
CA TRP A 88 30.94 -10.65 1.75
C TRP A 88 30.99 -10.85 3.26
N ALA A 89 29.99 -11.54 3.82
CA ALA A 89 30.02 -11.94 5.23
C ALA A 89 31.24 -12.82 5.54
N ARG A 90 31.51 -13.83 4.70
CA ARG A 90 32.68 -14.74 4.88
C ARG A 90 34.01 -14.00 4.76
N LEU A 91 34.17 -13.11 3.81
CA LEU A 91 35.39 -12.31 3.65
C LEU A 91 35.65 -11.42 4.87
N MET A 92 34.60 -10.79 5.42
CA MET A 92 34.72 -9.99 6.62
C MET A 92 35.05 -10.85 7.86
N ILE A 93 34.41 -12.01 8.00
CA ILE A 93 34.69 -12.96 9.06
C ILE A 93 36.17 -13.39 9.00
N ALA A 94 36.69 -13.72 7.82
CA ALA A 94 38.10 -14.08 7.63
C ALA A 94 39.03 -12.91 7.99
N GLY A 95 38.75 -11.70 7.54
CA GLY A 95 39.53 -10.51 7.89
C GLY A 95 39.53 -10.22 9.37
N ASN A 96 38.41 -10.41 10.05
CA ASN A 96 38.29 -10.26 11.48
C ASN A 96 39.05 -11.37 12.25
N PHE A 97 39.04 -12.59 11.74
CA PHE A 97 39.79 -13.70 12.33
C PHE A 97 41.30 -13.44 12.29
N PHE A 98 41.83 -12.99 11.15
CA PHE A 98 43.25 -12.61 11.07
C PHE A 98 43.59 -11.41 11.96
N ALA A 99 42.71 -10.43 12.08
CA ALA A 99 42.86 -9.32 13.00
C ALA A 99 42.88 -9.82 14.46
N GLY A 100 41.99 -10.75 14.81
CA GLY A 100 41.95 -11.38 16.14
C GLY A 100 43.24 -12.09 16.46
N ILE A 101 43.80 -12.89 15.55
CA ILE A 101 45.11 -13.54 15.71
C ILE A 101 46.23 -12.51 15.92
N GLN A 102 46.28 -11.48 15.04
CA GLN A 102 47.29 -10.42 15.14
C GLN A 102 47.25 -9.71 16.49
N TRP A 103 46.07 -9.33 17.00
CA TRP A 103 45.94 -8.73 18.32
C TRP A 103 46.23 -9.74 19.47
N GLY A 104 45.84 -11.00 19.32
CA GLY A 104 46.13 -12.07 20.26
C GLY A 104 47.64 -12.34 20.45
N LEU A 105 48.42 -12.24 19.35
CA LEU A 105 49.89 -12.34 19.40
C LEU A 105 50.51 -11.23 20.26
N LEU A 106 49.96 -10.03 20.27
CA LEU A 106 50.39 -8.94 21.14
C LEU A 106 50.24 -9.30 22.62
N GLY A 107 49.15 -9.99 22.96
CA GLY A 107 48.87 -10.40 24.34
C GLY A 107 49.54 -11.73 24.76
N THR A 108 50.34 -12.34 23.89
CA THR A 108 51.04 -13.63 24.18
C THR A 108 52.53 -13.55 23.86
N VAL A 109 52.91 -13.87 22.62
CA VAL A 109 54.33 -13.98 22.20
C VAL A 109 55.08 -12.66 22.31
N LEU A 110 54.40 -11.55 22.07
CA LEU A 110 54.95 -10.19 22.09
C LEU A 110 54.65 -9.46 23.40
N PHE A 111 54.15 -10.16 24.42
CA PHE A 111 53.78 -9.54 25.69
C PHE A 111 55.06 -9.02 26.43
N PRO A 112 55.07 -7.74 26.85
CA PRO A 112 56.26 -7.16 27.51
C PRO A 112 56.48 -7.79 28.90
N ALA A 113 57.66 -8.38 29.11
CA ALA A 113 57.94 -9.22 30.29
C ALA A 113 58.34 -8.46 31.58
N GLU A 114 58.72 -7.19 31.51
CA GLU A 114 59.47 -6.62 32.63
C GLU A 114 58.94 -5.31 33.26
N HIS A 115 57.80 -4.75 32.83
CA HIS A 115 57.31 -3.48 33.37
C HIS A 115 55.80 -3.43 33.57
N ASN A 116 55.33 -3.29 34.80
CA ASN A 116 53.92 -3.30 35.21
C ASN A 116 53.00 -2.34 34.41
N TYR A 117 53.45 -1.15 34.06
CA TYR A 117 52.62 -0.18 33.29
C TYR A 117 52.40 -0.59 31.82
N ARG A 118 53.38 -1.29 31.22
CA ARG A 118 53.30 -1.75 29.81
C ARG A 118 52.39 -2.95 29.67
N GLU A 119 52.38 -3.81 30.63
CA GLU A 119 51.44 -4.92 30.70
C GLU A 119 50.01 -4.39 30.84
N LEU A 120 49.82 -3.45 31.78
CA LEU A 120 48.52 -2.81 31.95
C LEU A 120 48.07 -2.10 30.68
N PHE A 121 48.98 -1.39 29.99
CA PHE A 121 48.68 -0.77 28.67
C PHE A 121 48.26 -1.81 27.66
N THR A 122 48.99 -2.92 27.51
CA THR A 122 48.68 -3.99 26.55
C THR A 122 47.31 -4.60 26.83
N VAL A 123 46.99 -4.90 28.07
CA VAL A 123 45.70 -5.44 28.50
C VAL A 123 44.56 -4.45 28.21
N LEU A 124 44.76 -3.15 28.51
CA LEU A 124 43.77 -2.10 28.28
C LEU A 124 43.52 -1.89 26.77
N VAL A 125 44.54 -1.89 25.95
CA VAL A 125 44.42 -1.77 24.50
C VAL A 125 43.66 -2.95 23.91
N LEU A 126 44.01 -4.18 24.30
CA LEU A 126 43.30 -5.39 23.88
C LEU A 126 41.83 -5.37 24.32
N ALA A 127 41.56 -5.07 25.57
CA ALA A 127 40.21 -4.99 26.11
C ALA A 127 39.37 -3.93 25.39
N SER A 128 39.96 -2.75 25.18
CA SER A 128 39.29 -1.63 24.44
C SER A 128 39.01 -1.99 22.97
N TYR A 129 39.99 -2.67 22.33
CA TYR A 129 39.82 -3.10 20.94
C TYR A 129 38.69 -4.14 20.80
N VAL A 130 38.67 -5.15 21.63
CA VAL A 130 37.68 -6.21 21.63
C VAL A 130 36.29 -5.65 22.02
N ALA A 131 36.22 -4.84 23.09
CA ALA A 131 34.98 -4.23 23.52
C ALA A 131 34.39 -3.23 22.45
N GLY A 132 35.27 -2.37 21.91
CA GLY A 132 34.88 -1.41 20.89
C GLY A 132 34.42 -2.07 19.58
N SER A 133 34.90 -3.27 19.28
CA SER A 133 34.51 -4.02 18.09
C SER A 133 33.09 -4.62 18.16
N ILE A 134 32.47 -4.68 19.33
CA ILE A 134 31.11 -5.26 19.51
C ILE A 134 30.11 -4.54 18.64
N THR A 135 30.07 -3.22 18.68
CA THR A 135 29.12 -2.41 17.90
C THR A 135 29.33 -2.54 16.40
N ALA A 136 30.59 -2.59 15.96
CA ALA A 136 30.94 -2.65 14.55
C ALA A 136 30.65 -4.02 13.90
N PHE A 137 30.83 -5.12 14.63
CA PHE A 137 30.78 -6.46 14.03
C PHE A 137 29.61 -7.33 14.50
N SER A 138 28.82 -6.87 15.49
CA SER A 138 27.64 -7.60 15.98
C SER A 138 26.51 -7.83 14.95
N PRO A 139 26.35 -7.05 13.86
CA PRO A 139 25.32 -7.35 12.87
C PRO A 139 25.39 -8.77 12.33
N VAL A 140 26.60 -9.31 12.15
CA VAL A 140 26.82 -10.70 11.73
C VAL A 140 27.45 -11.46 12.90
N LYS A 141 26.73 -12.42 13.48
CA LYS A 141 27.11 -13.15 14.70
C LYS A 141 28.57 -13.64 14.70
N TRP A 142 29.00 -14.29 13.62
CA TRP A 142 30.34 -14.86 13.53
C TRP A 142 31.43 -13.82 13.25
N ALA A 143 31.08 -12.61 12.77
CA ALA A 143 32.09 -11.59 12.48
C ALA A 143 32.76 -11.04 13.73
N HIS A 144 32.02 -10.83 14.82
CA HIS A 144 32.60 -10.40 16.08
C HIS A 144 33.33 -11.55 16.78
N LEU A 145 32.75 -12.75 16.82
CA LEU A 145 33.39 -13.92 17.46
C LEU A 145 34.72 -14.28 16.82
N ALA A 146 34.80 -14.17 15.47
CA ALA A 146 36.03 -14.41 14.74
C ALA A 146 37.19 -13.47 15.14
N LEU A 147 36.86 -12.27 15.60
CA LEU A 147 37.83 -11.31 16.12
C LEU A 147 38.09 -11.52 17.63
N ALA A 148 37.00 -11.55 18.40
CA ALA A 148 37.09 -11.51 19.87
C ALA A 148 37.75 -12.74 20.46
N VAL A 149 37.43 -13.94 19.93
CA VAL A 149 38.00 -15.21 20.50
C VAL A 149 39.51 -15.29 20.31
N PRO A 150 40.11 -15.14 19.10
CA PRO A 150 41.55 -15.21 18.95
C PRO A 150 42.29 -14.03 19.59
N ALA A 151 41.64 -12.86 19.72
CA ALA A 151 42.25 -11.68 20.35
C ALA A 151 42.32 -11.78 21.89
N SER A 152 41.39 -12.51 22.54
CA SER A 152 41.25 -12.47 23.99
C SER A 152 41.56 -13.80 24.67
N VAL A 153 41.20 -14.94 24.06
CA VAL A 153 41.38 -16.26 24.71
C VAL A 153 42.86 -16.64 24.88
N PRO A 154 43.74 -16.58 23.85
CA PRO A 154 45.16 -16.90 24.03
C PRO A 154 45.86 -16.01 25.05
N PRO A 155 45.68 -14.67 25.06
CA PRO A 155 46.22 -13.81 26.12
C PRO A 155 45.72 -14.17 27.51
N ALA A 156 44.43 -14.48 27.67
CA ALA A 156 43.91 -14.89 28.98
C ALA A 156 44.54 -16.18 29.47
N ILE A 157 44.71 -17.18 28.60
CA ILE A 157 45.40 -18.44 28.91
C ILE A 157 46.87 -18.16 29.26
N TYR A 158 47.55 -17.28 28.51
CA TYR A 158 48.94 -16.91 28.79
C TYR A 158 49.07 -16.27 30.17
N ILE A 159 48.23 -15.29 30.51
CA ILE A 159 48.21 -14.63 31.81
C ILE A 159 47.91 -15.64 32.93
N PHE A 160 47.03 -16.60 32.72
CA PHE A 160 46.64 -17.58 33.73
C PHE A 160 47.74 -18.58 34.06
N PHE A 161 48.47 -19.11 33.06
CA PHE A 161 49.39 -20.24 33.23
C PHE A 161 50.88 -19.87 33.29
N MET A 162 51.30 -18.75 32.67
CA MET A 162 52.70 -18.49 32.40
C MET A 162 53.35 -17.49 33.36
N ARG A 163 52.65 -16.95 34.34
CA ARG A 163 53.14 -15.92 35.21
C ARG A 163 53.19 -16.35 36.67
N ASP A 164 54.30 -15.97 37.37
CA ASP A 164 54.58 -16.40 38.74
C ASP A 164 53.51 -16.05 39.79
N GLY A 165 53.03 -17.05 40.48
CA GLY A 165 52.50 -17.06 41.83
C GLY A 165 51.14 -16.48 42.17
N MET A 166 50.62 -15.42 41.54
CA MET A 166 49.31 -14.80 41.90
C MET A 166 48.34 -14.60 40.74
N ASN A 167 48.54 -15.35 39.69
CA ASN A 167 47.88 -15.10 38.40
C ASN A 167 46.44 -15.62 38.28
N TRP A 168 45.98 -16.42 39.27
CA TRP A 168 44.61 -16.88 39.30
C TRP A 168 43.60 -15.71 39.37
N LEU A 169 43.96 -14.58 40.02
CA LEU A 169 43.12 -13.38 40.08
C LEU A 169 43.10 -12.66 38.73
N GLY A 170 44.25 -12.44 38.12
CA GLY A 170 44.38 -11.82 36.80
C GLY A 170 43.72 -12.67 35.69
N GLY A 171 43.97 -13.99 35.70
CA GLY A 171 43.34 -14.94 34.80
C GLY A 171 41.81 -15.02 34.98
N GLY A 172 41.35 -15.02 36.25
CA GLY A 172 39.91 -14.97 36.56
C GLY A 172 39.23 -13.70 36.06
N MET A 173 39.87 -12.54 36.23
CA MET A 173 39.39 -11.26 35.67
C MET A 173 39.36 -11.29 34.15
N ALA A 174 40.39 -11.84 33.49
CA ALA A 174 40.42 -11.96 32.04
C ALA A 174 39.28 -12.85 31.50
N LEU A 175 39.03 -14.00 32.13
CA LEU A 175 37.91 -14.88 31.81
C LEU A 175 36.57 -14.20 32.03
N PHE A 176 36.42 -13.44 33.11
CA PHE A 176 35.22 -12.65 33.37
C PHE A 176 34.99 -11.59 32.28
N LEU A 177 36.02 -10.87 31.86
CA LEU A 177 35.96 -9.91 30.77
C LEU A 177 35.57 -10.57 29.46
N ILE A 178 36.14 -11.73 29.13
CA ILE A 178 35.78 -12.51 27.94
C ILE A 178 34.29 -12.88 28.00
N PHE A 179 33.82 -13.38 29.14
CA PHE A 179 32.41 -13.71 29.33
C PHE A 179 31.50 -12.48 29.08
N CYS A 180 31.83 -11.34 29.67
CA CYS A 180 31.10 -10.09 29.46
C CYS A 180 31.09 -9.70 27.98
N VAL A 181 32.21 -9.71 27.30
CA VAL A 181 32.32 -9.37 25.87
C VAL A 181 31.46 -10.28 25.00
N LEU A 182 31.54 -11.60 25.24
CA LEU A 182 30.73 -12.56 24.49
C LEU A 182 29.23 -12.39 24.78
N TYR A 183 28.86 -12.18 26.03
CA TYR A 183 27.47 -11.91 26.43
C TYR A 183 26.93 -10.64 25.77
N PHE A 184 27.66 -9.52 25.87
CA PHE A 184 27.25 -8.27 25.24
C PHE A 184 27.22 -8.35 23.71
N SER A 185 28.17 -9.05 23.09
CA SER A 185 28.18 -9.31 21.66
C SER A 185 26.94 -10.06 21.22
N PHE A 186 26.58 -11.12 21.94
CA PHE A 186 25.39 -11.90 21.64
C PHE A 186 24.10 -11.05 21.80
N LYS A 187 24.02 -10.28 22.88
CA LYS A 187 22.89 -9.39 23.15
C LYS A 187 22.76 -8.30 22.10
N GLN A 188 23.87 -7.68 21.74
CA GLN A 188 23.91 -6.66 20.69
C GLN A 188 23.49 -7.23 19.32
N HIS A 189 23.96 -8.43 18.98
CA HIS A 189 23.52 -9.13 17.77
C HIS A 189 21.99 -9.30 17.74
N GLN A 190 21.39 -9.77 18.85
CA GLN A 190 19.92 -9.91 18.92
C GLN A 190 19.21 -8.59 18.70
N ILE A 191 19.68 -7.50 19.32
CA ILE A 191 19.08 -6.16 19.19
C ILE A 191 19.15 -5.69 17.74
N VAL A 192 20.32 -5.79 17.10
CA VAL A 192 20.50 -5.38 15.70
C VAL A 192 19.62 -6.20 14.76
N VAL A 193 19.60 -7.52 14.92
CA VAL A 193 18.76 -8.40 14.08
C VAL A 193 17.27 -8.09 14.26
N CYS A 194 16.82 -7.86 15.51
CA CYS A 194 15.44 -7.47 15.78
C CYS A 194 15.09 -6.14 15.10
N ARG A 195 15.94 -5.13 15.24
CA ARG A 195 15.77 -3.82 14.57
C ARG A 195 15.65 -3.97 13.05
N LEU A 196 16.58 -4.72 12.43
CA LEU A 196 16.59 -4.92 10.98
C LEU A 196 15.37 -5.72 10.48
N LYS A 197 14.86 -6.67 11.28
CA LYS A 197 13.62 -7.38 10.96
C LYS A 197 12.42 -6.45 10.95
N VAL A 198 12.25 -5.65 12.01
CA VAL A 198 11.16 -4.68 12.11
C VAL A 198 11.23 -3.65 10.97
N GLU A 199 12.43 -3.21 10.62
CA GLU A 199 12.63 -2.30 9.49
C GLU A 199 12.18 -2.92 8.15
N LEU A 200 12.54 -4.18 7.88
CA LEU A 200 12.11 -4.90 6.69
C LEU A 200 10.59 -5.11 6.65
N GLU A 201 9.99 -5.48 7.78
CA GLU A 201 8.53 -5.64 7.90
C GLU A 201 7.80 -4.31 7.66
N ASN A 202 8.32 -3.21 8.20
CA ASN A 202 7.76 -1.88 7.98
C ASN A 202 7.87 -1.44 6.50
N GLU A 203 8.99 -1.72 5.83
CA GLU A 203 9.13 -1.46 4.39
C GLU A 203 8.10 -2.24 3.56
N GLU A 204 7.85 -3.50 3.89
CA GLU A 204 6.85 -4.33 3.21
C GLU A 204 5.42 -3.83 3.47
N LEU A 205 5.10 -3.49 4.71
CA LEU A 205 3.80 -2.92 5.07
C LEU A 205 3.54 -1.58 4.38
N LEU A 206 4.57 -0.72 4.31
CA LEU A 206 4.47 0.56 3.60
C LEU A 206 4.20 0.34 2.11
N ALA A 207 4.93 -0.58 1.47
CA ALA A 207 4.71 -0.91 0.06
C ALA A 207 3.29 -1.42 -0.19
N GLN A 208 2.77 -2.32 0.65
CA GLN A 208 1.39 -2.83 0.57
C GLN A 208 0.36 -1.73 0.78
N SER A 209 0.60 -0.82 1.73
CA SER A 209 -0.29 0.32 1.98
C SER A 209 -0.36 1.27 0.79
N LEU A 210 0.77 1.57 0.17
CA LEU A 210 0.83 2.41 -1.03
C LEU A 210 0.09 1.77 -2.22
N GLU A 211 0.26 0.47 -2.44
CA GLU A 211 -0.47 -0.27 -3.48
C GLU A 211 -1.97 -0.29 -3.23
N SER A 212 -2.39 -0.57 -1.99
CA SER A 212 -3.80 -0.55 -1.59
C SER A 212 -4.43 0.84 -1.77
N ASN A 213 -3.73 1.91 -1.37
CA ASN A 213 -4.20 3.28 -1.54
C ASN A 213 -4.34 3.67 -3.02
N SER A 214 -3.40 3.22 -3.87
CA SER A 214 -3.49 3.46 -5.32
C SER A 214 -4.71 2.78 -5.93
N THR A 215 -4.98 1.54 -5.55
CA THR A 215 -6.14 0.76 -5.99
C THR A 215 -7.45 1.38 -5.52
N LEU A 216 -7.52 1.80 -4.25
CA LEU A 216 -8.67 2.51 -3.69
C LEU A 216 -8.94 3.84 -4.41
N SER A 217 -7.91 4.61 -4.70
CA SER A 217 -8.01 5.86 -5.44
C SER A 217 -8.59 5.64 -6.85
N HIS A 218 -8.11 4.61 -7.54
CA HIS A 218 -8.62 4.24 -8.86
C HIS A 218 -10.11 3.85 -8.80
N SER A 219 -10.48 2.97 -7.87
CA SER A 219 -11.87 2.53 -7.67
C SER A 219 -12.79 3.70 -7.29
N ASN A 220 -12.34 4.60 -6.42
CA ASN A 220 -13.11 5.79 -6.07
C ASN A 220 -13.35 6.72 -7.27
N ASN A 221 -12.37 6.88 -8.15
CA ASN A 221 -12.53 7.68 -9.37
C ASN A 221 -13.52 7.03 -10.34
N GLU A 222 -13.48 5.70 -10.48
CA GLU A 222 -14.48 4.97 -11.31
C GLU A 222 -15.90 5.15 -10.75
N LEU A 223 -16.07 5.00 -9.42
CA LEU A 223 -17.37 5.20 -8.78
C LEU A 223 -17.89 6.62 -8.97
N LYS A 224 -17.05 7.64 -8.79
CA LYS A 224 -17.43 9.04 -9.06
C LYS A 224 -17.87 9.25 -10.49
N ASN A 225 -17.15 8.70 -11.45
CA ASN A 225 -17.51 8.80 -12.86
C ASN A 225 -18.88 8.13 -13.13
N ARG A 226 -19.12 6.92 -12.64
CA ARG A 226 -20.41 6.22 -12.77
C ARG A 226 -21.56 7.04 -12.18
N THR A 227 -21.39 7.54 -10.95
CA THR A 227 -22.40 8.36 -10.29
C THR A 227 -22.72 9.64 -11.10
N GLN A 228 -21.70 10.28 -11.65
CA GLN A 228 -21.91 11.45 -12.51
C GLN A 228 -22.66 11.11 -13.81
N TYR A 229 -22.35 9.99 -14.45
CA TYR A 229 -23.08 9.53 -15.64
C TYR A 229 -24.53 9.23 -15.32
N GLU A 230 -24.82 8.54 -14.23
CA GLU A 230 -26.19 8.24 -13.81
C GLU A 230 -26.98 9.51 -13.50
N GLN A 231 -26.39 10.47 -12.80
CA GLN A 231 -27.04 11.76 -12.52
C GLN A 231 -27.34 12.53 -13.79
N ARG A 232 -26.40 12.61 -14.74
CA ARG A 232 -26.60 13.28 -16.03
C ARG A 232 -27.70 12.60 -16.83
N ALA A 233 -27.73 11.28 -16.90
CA ALA A 233 -28.76 10.52 -17.57
C ALA A 233 -30.15 10.78 -16.95
N LYS A 234 -30.25 10.82 -15.63
CA LYS A 234 -31.46 11.13 -14.89
C LYS A 234 -31.98 12.55 -15.20
N ILE A 235 -31.09 13.54 -15.14
CA ILE A 235 -31.44 14.93 -15.46
C ILE A 235 -31.94 15.03 -16.92
N GLN A 236 -31.24 14.43 -17.87
CA GLN A 236 -31.65 14.43 -19.26
C GLN A 236 -33.01 13.76 -19.46
N ALA A 237 -33.27 12.65 -18.78
CA ALA A 237 -34.57 11.98 -18.85
C ALA A 237 -35.69 12.87 -18.28
N MET A 238 -35.45 13.53 -17.14
CA MET A 238 -36.42 14.46 -16.56
C MET A 238 -36.70 15.66 -17.49
N THR A 239 -35.67 16.29 -18.02
CA THR A 239 -35.82 17.42 -18.95
C THR A 239 -36.59 17.03 -20.21
N ARG A 240 -36.33 15.83 -20.76
CA ARG A 240 -37.10 15.33 -21.92
C ARG A 240 -38.56 15.09 -21.57
N ALA A 241 -38.84 14.54 -20.38
CA ALA A 241 -40.22 14.33 -19.94
C ALA A 241 -40.97 15.67 -19.76
N GLU A 242 -40.33 16.68 -19.16
CA GLU A 242 -40.89 18.02 -19.02
C GLU A 242 -41.18 18.68 -20.37
N LEU A 243 -40.23 18.60 -21.34
CA LEU A 243 -40.41 19.13 -22.68
C LEU A 243 -41.58 18.46 -23.40
N LEU A 244 -41.68 17.12 -23.31
CA LEU A 244 -42.80 16.40 -23.90
C LEU A 244 -44.14 16.80 -23.28
N GLY A 245 -44.20 16.92 -21.97
CA GLY A 245 -45.37 17.40 -21.25
C GLY A 245 -45.79 18.83 -21.69
N ALA A 246 -44.81 19.73 -21.79
CA ALA A 246 -45.06 21.09 -22.28
C ALA A 246 -45.57 21.14 -23.74
N HIS A 247 -45.03 20.27 -24.60
CA HIS A 247 -45.52 20.18 -25.99
C HIS A 247 -46.96 19.72 -26.08
N VAL A 248 -47.34 18.71 -25.30
CA VAL A 248 -48.74 18.23 -25.26
C VAL A 248 -49.69 19.32 -24.72
N SER A 249 -49.26 20.01 -23.66
CA SER A 249 -50.08 21.07 -23.04
C SER A 249 -50.26 22.29 -23.93
N ASN A 250 -49.25 22.65 -24.72
CA ASN A 250 -49.24 23.84 -25.57
C ASN A 250 -49.67 23.58 -27.02
N THR A 251 -50.04 22.34 -27.39
CA THR A 251 -50.52 22.06 -28.71
C THR A 251 -51.90 22.71 -28.95
N LEU A 252 -52.12 23.18 -30.17
CA LEU A 252 -53.41 23.75 -30.57
C LEU A 252 -54.48 22.68 -30.85
N LEU A 253 -54.12 21.42 -30.85
CA LEU A 253 -55.05 20.31 -31.02
C LEU A 253 -55.69 19.96 -29.68
N PRO A 254 -56.97 19.83 -29.57
CA PRO A 254 -57.70 19.31 -28.42
C PRO A 254 -57.28 17.87 -28.15
N ILE A 255 -56.68 17.64 -26.99
CA ILE A 255 -56.18 16.33 -26.56
C ILE A 255 -56.71 15.99 -25.15
N ALA A 256 -57.19 14.76 -25.01
CA ALA A 256 -57.50 14.14 -23.72
C ALA A 256 -56.70 12.88 -23.53
N GLU A 257 -56.25 12.61 -22.32
CA GLU A 257 -55.78 11.28 -21.90
C GLU A 257 -56.84 10.63 -21.02
N CYS A 258 -57.11 9.38 -21.26
CA CYS A 258 -58.09 8.60 -20.52
C CYS A 258 -57.46 7.33 -19.95
N ASP A 259 -58.05 6.78 -18.89
CA ASP A 259 -57.78 5.41 -18.44
C ASP A 259 -58.42 4.37 -19.41
N ARG A 260 -58.26 3.08 -19.11
CA ARG A 260 -58.83 1.98 -19.89
C ARG A 260 -60.36 1.98 -19.93
N ASN A 261 -60.96 2.59 -18.94
CA ASN A 261 -62.41 2.73 -18.85
C ASN A 261 -62.93 4.01 -19.49
N LEU A 262 -62.03 4.74 -20.22
CA LEU A 262 -62.29 6.04 -20.81
C LEU A 262 -62.71 7.16 -19.84
N ASN A 263 -62.28 7.04 -18.57
CA ASN A 263 -62.34 8.16 -17.63
C ASN A 263 -61.22 9.14 -17.93
N VAL A 264 -61.52 10.40 -18.01
CA VAL A 264 -60.56 11.47 -18.35
C VAL A 264 -59.53 11.61 -17.21
N LEU A 265 -58.26 11.48 -17.55
CA LEU A 265 -57.10 11.71 -16.66
C LEU A 265 -56.52 13.11 -16.87
N GLU A 266 -56.28 13.46 -18.14
CA GLU A 266 -55.71 14.76 -18.55
C GLU A 266 -56.56 15.39 -19.66
N TRP A 267 -56.58 16.73 -19.69
CA TRP A 267 -57.38 17.55 -20.61
C TRP A 267 -56.61 18.82 -20.92
N ASN A 268 -56.11 18.97 -22.15
CA ASN A 268 -55.25 20.11 -22.46
C ASN A 268 -56.04 21.42 -22.69
N ALA A 269 -55.31 22.53 -22.70
CA ALA A 269 -55.91 23.88 -22.88
C ALA A 269 -56.65 24.03 -24.19
N ALA A 270 -56.23 23.38 -25.28
CA ALA A 270 -56.89 23.39 -26.54
C ALA A 270 -58.26 22.68 -26.49
N ALA A 271 -58.39 21.60 -25.75
CA ALA A 271 -59.64 20.91 -25.51
C ALA A 271 -60.58 21.74 -24.62
N GLU A 272 -60.03 22.44 -23.60
CA GLU A 272 -60.82 23.43 -22.84
C GLU A 272 -61.42 24.56 -23.76
N ALA A 273 -60.53 25.13 -24.57
CA ALA A 273 -60.92 26.23 -25.48
C ALA A 273 -61.97 25.81 -26.55
N THR A 274 -61.78 24.57 -27.08
CA THR A 274 -62.60 24.09 -28.15
C THR A 274 -64.01 23.59 -27.71
N LEU A 275 -63.99 22.84 -26.60
CA LEU A 275 -65.18 22.16 -26.10
C LEU A 275 -65.87 22.89 -24.94
N GLY A 276 -65.18 23.84 -24.31
CA GLY A 276 -65.69 24.67 -23.24
C GLY A 276 -65.76 24.02 -21.86
N TYR A 277 -65.28 22.77 -21.68
CA TYR A 277 -65.19 22.10 -20.39
C TYR A 277 -63.86 22.38 -19.75
N ARG A 278 -63.80 22.70 -18.48
CA ARG A 278 -62.52 22.91 -17.71
C ARG A 278 -61.94 21.58 -17.27
N HIS A 279 -60.66 21.45 -17.30
CA HIS A 279 -59.95 20.24 -16.84
C HIS A 279 -60.47 19.73 -15.48
N LYS A 280 -60.60 20.59 -14.50
CA LYS A 280 -61.05 20.25 -13.15
C LYS A 280 -62.45 19.63 -13.10
N ASP A 281 -63.30 20.01 -14.08
CA ASP A 281 -64.72 19.61 -14.11
C ASP A 281 -64.87 18.26 -14.87
N VAL A 282 -63.94 17.91 -15.74
CA VAL A 282 -64.00 16.69 -16.57
C VAL A 282 -63.19 15.54 -16.03
N ARG A 283 -62.23 15.81 -15.17
CA ARG A 283 -61.35 14.80 -14.62
C ARG A 283 -62.12 13.72 -13.84
N GLY A 284 -61.86 12.44 -14.21
CA GLY A 284 -62.54 11.29 -13.64
C GLY A 284 -63.94 11.04 -14.24
N GLN A 285 -64.46 11.92 -15.12
CA GLN A 285 -65.72 11.66 -15.84
C GLN A 285 -65.45 10.78 -17.05
N HIS A 286 -66.45 9.97 -17.42
CA HIS A 286 -66.36 9.12 -18.58
C HIS A 286 -66.49 9.93 -19.88
N LEU A 287 -65.50 9.85 -20.78
CA LEU A 287 -65.37 10.68 -21.97
C LEU A 287 -66.59 10.68 -22.84
N THR A 288 -67.24 9.52 -23.06
CA THR A 288 -68.44 9.40 -23.90
C THR A 288 -69.66 10.06 -23.27
N SER A 289 -69.79 9.99 -21.93
CA SER A 289 -70.90 10.65 -21.23
C SER A 289 -70.80 12.18 -21.27
N LEU A 290 -69.54 12.66 -21.32
CA LEU A 290 -69.23 14.08 -21.37
C LEU A 290 -69.44 14.68 -22.73
N LEU A 291 -68.98 14.00 -23.80
CA LEU A 291 -68.89 14.57 -25.15
C LEU A 291 -69.96 14.13 -26.10
N LEU A 292 -70.69 13.02 -25.88
CA LEU A 292 -71.66 12.49 -26.79
C LEU A 292 -73.05 12.89 -26.38
N PRO A 293 -73.91 13.42 -27.38
CA PRO A 293 -75.33 13.56 -27.15
C PRO A 293 -75.97 12.23 -26.72
N ALA A 294 -76.99 12.28 -25.87
CA ALA A 294 -77.67 11.09 -25.35
C ALA A 294 -78.09 10.08 -26.44
N GLU A 295 -78.45 10.56 -27.58
CA GLU A 295 -78.84 9.76 -28.75
C GLU A 295 -77.69 8.96 -29.37
N ASN A 296 -76.43 9.48 -29.26
CA ASN A 296 -75.28 8.88 -29.89
C ASN A 296 -74.40 8.04 -28.86
N GLN A 297 -74.76 8.09 -27.61
CA GLN A 297 -74.02 7.31 -26.58
C GLN A 297 -74.08 5.80 -26.79
N LEU A 298 -75.26 5.30 -27.30
CA LEU A 298 -75.45 3.90 -27.62
C LEU A 298 -74.73 3.46 -28.89
N ALA A 299 -74.63 4.33 -29.92
CA ALA A 299 -73.96 4.01 -31.17
C ALA A 299 -72.44 4.05 -31.11
N GLY A 300 -71.87 5.00 -30.33
CA GLY A 300 -70.40 5.12 -30.17
C GLY A 300 -69.75 4.08 -29.26
N LYS A 301 -70.50 3.52 -28.32
CA LYS A 301 -69.98 2.58 -27.29
C LYS A 301 -69.35 1.33 -27.86
N PRO A 302 -69.92 0.59 -28.86
CA PRO A 302 -69.30 -0.62 -29.40
C PRO A 302 -68.01 -0.37 -30.13
N ALA A 303 -67.83 0.74 -30.82
CA ALA A 303 -66.64 1.10 -31.57
C ALA A 303 -65.49 1.41 -30.58
N ILE A 304 -65.82 2.08 -29.49
CA ILE A 304 -64.85 2.44 -28.44
C ILE A 304 -64.48 1.21 -27.59
N GLU A 305 -65.44 0.33 -27.28
CA GLU A 305 -65.14 -0.96 -26.57
C GLU A 305 -64.25 -1.88 -27.43
N LYS A 306 -64.43 -1.93 -28.70
CA LYS A 306 -63.58 -2.64 -29.65
C LYS A 306 -62.18 -2.12 -29.65
N LEU A 307 -61.95 -0.83 -29.64
CA LEU A 307 -60.65 -0.16 -29.54
C LEU A 307 -59.94 -0.54 -28.27
N VAL A 308 -60.62 -0.49 -27.14
CA VAL A 308 -60.00 -0.89 -25.82
C VAL A 308 -59.66 -2.35 -25.80
N ARG A 309 -60.46 -3.22 -26.41
CA ARG A 309 -60.25 -4.67 -26.44
C ARG A 309 -59.15 -5.08 -27.41
N GLU A 310 -59.08 -4.47 -28.60
CA GLU A 310 -58.13 -4.82 -29.66
C GLU A 310 -56.82 -4.06 -29.58
N ASN A 311 -56.71 -3.06 -28.69
CA ASN A 311 -55.51 -2.23 -28.48
C ASN A 311 -54.96 -1.62 -29.78
N CYS A 312 -55.84 -1.22 -30.70
CA CYS A 312 -55.48 -0.66 -31.98
C CYS A 312 -55.93 0.82 -32.08
N ALA A 313 -55.08 1.65 -32.69
CA ALA A 313 -55.48 3.03 -33.00
C ALA A 313 -56.77 3.04 -33.88
N THR A 314 -57.75 3.83 -33.52
CA THR A 314 -59.07 3.90 -34.22
C THR A 314 -59.49 5.34 -34.36
N THR A 315 -60.11 5.63 -35.46
CA THR A 315 -60.70 6.96 -35.76
C THR A 315 -62.22 6.86 -35.85
N ILE A 316 -62.89 7.75 -35.19
CA ILE A 316 -64.34 7.83 -35.18
C ILE A 316 -64.73 9.25 -35.50
N GLU A 317 -65.65 9.41 -36.46
CA GLU A 317 -66.30 10.71 -36.80
C GLU A 317 -67.62 10.78 -36.11
N MET A 318 -67.84 11.84 -35.31
CA MET A 318 -69.11 12.04 -34.61
C MET A 318 -69.26 13.49 -34.14
N PRO A 319 -70.49 13.98 -34.01
CA PRO A 319 -70.72 15.28 -33.41
C PRO A 319 -70.48 15.24 -31.92
N LEU A 320 -69.55 16.09 -31.43
CA LEU A 320 -69.33 16.30 -30.01
C LEU A 320 -70.14 17.43 -29.46
N GLN A 321 -70.63 17.29 -28.24
CA GLN A 321 -71.41 18.32 -27.57
C GLN A 321 -70.45 19.19 -26.70
N THR A 322 -70.48 20.50 -26.90
CA THR A 322 -69.78 21.46 -26.07
C THR A 322 -70.51 21.70 -24.77
N SER A 323 -69.80 22.31 -23.78
CA SER A 323 -70.40 22.73 -22.48
C SER A 323 -71.58 23.68 -22.62
N ARG A 324 -71.70 24.32 -23.76
CA ARG A 324 -72.88 25.23 -24.14
C ARG A 324 -73.94 24.52 -24.92
N GLY A 325 -73.87 23.21 -25.09
CA GLY A 325 -74.87 22.45 -25.86
C GLY A 325 -74.76 22.49 -27.39
N LEU A 326 -73.76 23.19 -27.94
CA LEU A 326 -73.49 23.23 -29.37
C LEU A 326 -72.91 21.88 -29.82
N ARG A 327 -73.35 21.39 -30.98
CA ARG A 327 -72.88 20.18 -31.64
C ARG A 327 -71.79 20.55 -32.69
N ILE A 328 -70.60 20.03 -32.57
CA ILE A 328 -69.50 20.27 -33.49
C ILE A 328 -69.11 18.93 -34.10
N PRO A 329 -69.14 18.75 -35.46
CA PRO A 329 -68.57 17.53 -36.04
C PRO A 329 -67.10 17.47 -35.86
N MET A 330 -66.56 16.33 -35.27
CA MET A 330 -65.15 16.15 -34.96
C MET A 330 -64.76 14.74 -35.29
N HIS A 331 -63.50 14.59 -35.74
CA HIS A 331 -62.79 13.31 -35.79
C HIS A 331 -62.07 13.09 -34.46
N LEU A 332 -62.29 11.92 -33.87
CA LEU A 332 -61.64 11.48 -32.67
C LEU A 332 -60.63 10.37 -33.03
N PHE A 333 -59.35 10.63 -32.76
CA PHE A 333 -58.30 9.70 -32.99
C PHE A 333 -57.91 9.12 -31.63
N PHE A 334 -58.20 7.86 -31.41
CA PHE A 334 -57.84 7.13 -30.19
C PHE A 334 -56.56 6.40 -30.41
N THR A 335 -55.55 6.64 -29.58
CA THR A 335 -54.25 6.00 -29.65
C THR A 335 -53.91 5.40 -28.28
N PRO A 336 -53.75 4.07 -28.16
CA PRO A 336 -53.32 3.46 -26.91
C PRO A 336 -51.88 3.83 -26.61
N ILE A 337 -51.65 4.29 -25.38
CA ILE A 337 -50.29 4.57 -24.84
C ILE A 337 -49.85 3.35 -24.07
N GLN A 338 -48.80 2.67 -24.54
CA GLN A 338 -48.22 1.51 -23.86
C GLN A 338 -47.45 1.95 -22.63
N ALA A 339 -47.69 1.30 -21.49
CA ALA A 339 -46.85 1.40 -20.34
C ALA A 339 -45.57 0.54 -20.50
N ALA A 340 -44.58 0.71 -19.64
CA ALA A 340 -43.31 -0.01 -19.71
C ALA A 340 -43.46 -1.55 -19.61
N ASP A 341 -44.56 -2.04 -19.08
CA ASP A 341 -44.94 -3.45 -18.98
C ASP A 341 -45.66 -4.02 -20.25
N GLY A 342 -45.77 -3.20 -21.33
CA GLY A 342 -46.38 -3.59 -22.59
C GLY A 342 -47.92 -3.60 -22.57
N ILE A 343 -48.54 -3.32 -21.43
CA ILE A 343 -50.01 -3.26 -21.31
C ILE A 343 -50.44 -1.79 -21.44
N PRO A 344 -51.38 -1.44 -22.34
CA PRO A 344 -51.82 -0.06 -22.51
C PRO A 344 -52.47 0.41 -21.20
N GLY A 345 -51.82 1.34 -20.53
CA GLY A 345 -52.30 1.94 -19.29
C GLY A 345 -53.24 3.12 -19.51
N ARG A 346 -53.07 3.81 -20.65
CA ARG A 346 -53.78 5.05 -21.01
C ARG A 346 -54.13 5.08 -22.48
N ILE A 347 -55.11 5.91 -22.84
CA ILE A 347 -55.54 6.15 -24.21
C ILE A 347 -55.46 7.66 -24.46
N ALA A 348 -54.68 8.07 -25.45
CA ALA A 348 -54.68 9.44 -25.92
C ALA A 348 -55.84 9.63 -26.94
N VAL A 349 -56.59 10.67 -26.80
CA VAL A 349 -57.68 11.03 -27.66
C VAL A 349 -57.40 12.41 -28.24
N ILE A 350 -57.11 12.47 -29.56
CA ILE A 350 -56.92 13.71 -30.30
C ILE A 350 -58.20 14.02 -31.04
N MET A 351 -58.63 15.25 -30.97
CA MET A 351 -59.89 15.70 -31.57
C MET A 351 -59.61 16.77 -32.62
N THR A 352 -60.08 16.60 -33.80
CA THR A 352 -59.97 17.60 -34.87
C THR A 352 -61.36 17.92 -35.47
N LYS A 353 -61.52 19.13 -35.97
CA LYS A 353 -62.74 19.47 -36.68
C LYS A 353 -62.83 18.62 -37.94
N ALA A 354 -64.05 18.07 -38.21
CA ALA A 354 -64.34 17.37 -39.45
C ALA A 354 -64.49 18.33 -40.64
#